data_a6dae463c331761123065d50c5937c33
#
_entry.id   a6dae463c331761123065d50c5937c33
#
_cell.length_a   1.000
_cell.length_b   1.000
_cell.length_c   1.000
_cell.angle_alpha   90.00
_cell.angle_beta   90.00
_cell.angle_gamma   90.00
#
_symmetry.space_group_name_H-M   'P 1'
#
loop_
_entity.id
_entity.type
_entity.pdbx_description
1 polymer ?
#
loop_
_entity_poly.entity_id
_entity_poly.type
_entity_poly.pdbx_seq_one_letter_code
_entity_poly.pdbx_strand_id
1 'polypeptide(L)'
;AQTGTGKTAAFGLPLIQKVDVKHRAPQALILCPTRELCLQIAGDLNDYSKYIDGLKILPVYGGSSIESQIRMLKTGVHIIVATPGRLIDLIERKVAKLETITDVVMDEADEMLNMGFTDSINAILEKVPEDRNTLMFSATMSPEISRIAKKYLHDAKEITIGTKNEGSKNVNHIAYLVHAKDKYAALKRIADYYPQIYG
;
A
#
# COMPACT_ATOMS: atom_id res chain seq x y z
N ALA A 1 11.61 -5.29 2.73
CA ALA A 1 12.46 -4.32 2.01
C ALA A 1 12.15 -2.91 2.51
N GLN A 2 13.17 -2.12 2.80
CA GLN A 2 13.05 -0.74 3.31
C GLN A 2 12.48 0.23 2.25
N THR A 3 12.04 1.43 2.68
CA THR A 3 11.61 2.51 1.80
C THR A 3 12.77 2.96 0.89
N GLY A 4 12.47 3.40 -0.34
CA GLY A 4 13.50 3.85 -1.29
C GLY A 4 14.28 2.74 -2.02
N THR A 5 13.87 1.47 -1.88
CA THR A 5 14.53 0.32 -2.53
C THR A 5 13.97 -0.02 -3.92
N GLY A 6 13.14 0.85 -4.50
CA GLY A 6 12.54 0.62 -5.82
C GLY A 6 11.35 -0.36 -5.83
N LYS A 7 10.70 -0.60 -4.69
CA LYS A 7 9.53 -1.50 -4.58
C LYS A 7 8.43 -1.15 -5.58
N THR A 8 8.07 0.15 -5.67
CA THR A 8 7.01 0.62 -6.58
C THR A 8 7.31 0.24 -8.03
N ALA A 9 8.55 0.40 -8.48
CA ALA A 9 8.95 -0.02 -9.82
C ALA A 9 8.92 -1.56 -9.97
N ALA A 10 9.33 -2.29 -8.93
CA ALA A 10 9.40 -3.75 -8.95
C ALA A 10 8.03 -4.41 -9.15
N PHE A 11 6.95 -3.87 -8.57
CA PHE A 11 5.60 -4.36 -8.84
C PHE A 11 4.87 -3.56 -9.93
N GLY A 12 5.10 -2.27 -10.03
CA GLY A 12 4.38 -1.38 -10.92
C GLY A 12 4.65 -1.63 -12.40
N LEU A 13 5.91 -1.80 -12.78
CA LEU A 13 6.26 -2.06 -14.18
C LEU A 13 5.66 -3.36 -14.72
N PRO A 14 5.77 -4.51 -14.02
CA PRO A 14 5.10 -5.74 -14.46
C PRO A 14 3.58 -5.62 -14.51
N LEU A 15 2.93 -4.93 -13.55
CA LEU A 15 1.48 -4.72 -13.57
C LEU A 15 1.06 -3.92 -14.79
N ILE A 16 1.73 -2.80 -15.07
CA ILE A 16 1.45 -1.96 -16.24
C ILE A 16 1.60 -2.75 -17.55
N GLN A 17 2.61 -3.60 -17.64
CA GLN A 17 2.87 -4.43 -18.82
C GLN A 17 1.79 -5.50 -19.04
N LYS A 18 1.17 -6.02 -17.96
CA LYS A 18 0.13 -7.06 -18.03
C LYS A 18 -1.26 -6.51 -18.36
N VAL A 19 -1.52 -5.23 -18.07
CA VAL A 19 -2.85 -4.63 -18.23
C VAL A 19 -3.28 -4.59 -19.71
N ASP A 20 -4.45 -5.12 -20.00
CA ASP A 20 -5.14 -4.91 -21.27
C ASP A 20 -5.97 -3.61 -21.21
N VAL A 21 -5.49 -2.55 -21.88
CA VAL A 21 -6.15 -1.24 -21.91
C VAL A 21 -7.51 -1.24 -22.64
N LYS A 22 -7.81 -2.29 -23.42
CA LYS A 22 -9.11 -2.45 -24.08
C LYS A 22 -10.17 -2.97 -23.12
N HIS A 23 -9.77 -3.70 -22.11
CA HIS A 23 -10.65 -4.23 -21.08
C HIS A 23 -10.86 -3.20 -19.96
N ARG A 24 -11.91 -2.38 -20.07
CA ARG A 24 -12.21 -1.25 -19.16
C ARG A 24 -12.80 -1.71 -17.81
N ALA A 25 -12.06 -2.56 -17.10
CA ALA A 25 -12.40 -3.04 -15.76
C ALA A 25 -11.13 -3.12 -14.91
N PRO A 26 -11.23 -3.09 -13.57
CA PRO A 26 -10.06 -3.23 -12.70
C PRO A 26 -9.37 -4.59 -12.88
N GLN A 27 -8.09 -4.58 -13.23
CA GLN A 27 -7.28 -5.78 -13.45
C GLN A 27 -6.21 -5.94 -12.37
N ALA A 28 -5.80 -4.83 -11.75
CA ALA A 28 -4.86 -4.85 -10.63
C ALA A 28 -5.37 -4.00 -9.46
N LEU A 29 -5.09 -4.48 -8.26
CA LEU A 29 -5.36 -3.80 -7.00
C LEU A 29 -4.07 -3.66 -6.19
N ILE A 30 -3.77 -2.44 -5.76
CA ILE A 30 -2.66 -2.16 -4.85
C ILE A 30 -3.24 -1.60 -3.57
N LEU A 31 -3.01 -2.28 -2.43
CA LEU A 31 -3.38 -1.83 -1.10
C LEU A 31 -2.19 -1.19 -0.41
N CYS A 32 -2.40 -0.07 0.26
CA CYS A 32 -1.39 0.66 1.02
C CYS A 32 -2.01 1.34 2.26
N PRO A 33 -1.22 1.63 3.32
CA PRO A 33 -1.75 2.10 4.59
C PRO A 33 -2.28 3.53 4.58
N THR A 34 -1.64 4.43 3.81
CA THR A 34 -1.89 5.86 3.93
C THR A 34 -2.32 6.50 2.62
N ARG A 35 -3.00 7.64 2.74
CA ARG A 35 -3.37 8.48 1.60
C ARG A 35 -2.16 8.96 0.81
N GLU A 36 -1.12 9.37 1.53
CA GLU A 36 0.11 9.91 0.96
C GLU A 36 0.78 8.85 0.08
N LEU A 37 0.94 7.64 0.59
CA LEU A 37 1.51 6.52 -0.16
C LEU A 37 0.62 6.11 -1.34
N CYS A 38 -0.71 6.13 -1.17
CA CYS A 38 -1.67 5.88 -2.25
C CYS A 38 -1.47 6.85 -3.43
N LEU A 39 -1.34 8.14 -3.13
CA LEU A 39 -1.11 9.17 -4.14
C LEU A 39 0.28 9.06 -4.78
N GLN A 40 1.30 8.77 -3.99
CA GLN A 40 2.66 8.55 -4.48
C GLN A 40 2.71 7.38 -5.45
N ILE A 41 2.20 6.21 -5.06
CA ILE A 41 2.17 5.02 -5.92
C ILE A 41 1.41 5.31 -7.21
N ALA A 42 0.22 5.94 -7.12
CA ALA A 42 -0.56 6.28 -8.31
C ALA A 42 0.19 7.28 -9.22
N GLY A 43 0.92 8.23 -8.66
CA GLY A 43 1.79 9.15 -9.39
C GLY A 43 2.91 8.42 -10.12
N ASP A 44 3.67 7.58 -9.40
CA ASP A 44 4.75 6.78 -9.96
C ASP A 44 4.26 5.90 -11.12
N LEU A 45 3.11 5.22 -10.95
CA LEU A 45 2.53 4.38 -11.99
C LEU A 45 2.08 5.19 -13.22
N ASN A 46 1.53 6.39 -13.03
CA ASN A 46 1.20 7.29 -14.15
C ASN A 46 2.46 7.71 -14.91
N ASP A 47 3.55 8.03 -14.19
CA ASP A 47 4.83 8.38 -14.81
C ASP A 47 5.42 7.21 -15.60
N TYR A 48 5.35 5.99 -15.05
CA TYR A 48 5.82 4.78 -15.75
C TYR A 48 4.99 4.45 -16.98
N SER A 49 3.70 4.77 -16.96
CA SER A 49 2.76 4.46 -18.03
C SER A 49 2.48 5.61 -19.00
N LYS A 50 3.20 6.72 -18.91
CA LYS A 50 2.92 7.95 -19.69
C LYS A 50 2.87 7.78 -21.21
N TYR A 51 3.45 6.72 -21.73
CA TYR A 51 3.43 6.40 -23.16
C TYR A 51 2.43 5.29 -23.53
N ILE A 52 1.60 4.86 -22.58
CA ILE A 52 0.56 3.83 -22.80
C ILE A 52 -0.80 4.53 -22.88
N ASP A 53 -1.28 4.73 -24.09
CA ASP A 53 -2.56 5.39 -24.32
C ASP A 53 -3.72 4.60 -23.73
N GLY A 54 -4.60 5.29 -23.03
CA GLY A 54 -5.84 4.73 -22.50
C GLY A 54 -5.73 3.99 -21.17
N LEU A 55 -4.52 3.79 -20.62
CA LEU A 55 -4.37 3.23 -19.27
C LEU A 55 -4.92 4.22 -18.22
N LYS A 56 -5.75 3.73 -17.30
CA LYS A 56 -6.35 4.53 -16.23
C LYS A 56 -6.01 3.92 -14.87
N ILE A 57 -5.38 4.72 -14.04
CA ILE A 57 -4.99 4.40 -12.68
C ILE A 57 -5.79 5.29 -11.75
N LEU A 58 -6.47 4.71 -10.75
CA LEU A 58 -7.31 5.45 -9.82
C LEU A 58 -6.81 5.30 -8.38
N PRO A 59 -6.38 6.39 -7.73
CA PRO A 59 -6.17 6.41 -6.29
C PRO A 59 -7.51 6.50 -5.56
N VAL A 60 -7.72 5.59 -4.58
CA VAL A 60 -8.94 5.45 -3.76
C VAL A 60 -8.55 5.59 -2.29
N TYR A 61 -8.90 6.73 -1.67
CA TYR A 61 -8.49 7.05 -0.30
C TYR A 61 -9.51 7.95 0.40
N GLY A 62 -9.49 7.95 1.72
CA GLY A 62 -10.33 8.79 2.56
C GLY A 62 -9.92 10.26 2.56
N GLY A 63 -10.82 11.15 2.99
CA GLY A 63 -10.55 12.59 3.07
C GLY A 63 -10.65 13.35 1.74
N SER A 64 -11.12 12.71 0.68
CA SER A 64 -11.47 13.35 -0.59
C SER A 64 -12.92 13.03 -0.99
N SER A 65 -13.47 13.76 -2.01
CA SER A 65 -14.83 13.51 -2.49
C SER A 65 -15.00 12.10 -2.98
N ILE A 66 -15.93 11.38 -2.37
CA ILE A 66 -16.29 10.02 -2.76
C ILE A 66 -16.97 10.01 -4.13
N GLU A 67 -17.76 11.03 -4.44
CA GLU A 67 -18.49 11.16 -5.71
C GLU A 67 -17.54 11.22 -6.90
N SER A 68 -16.40 11.88 -6.72
CA SER A 68 -15.36 11.95 -7.75
C SER A 68 -14.78 10.56 -8.02
N GLN A 69 -14.47 9.80 -6.97
CA GLN A 69 -13.95 8.43 -7.11
C GLN A 69 -15.00 7.49 -7.72
N ILE A 70 -16.28 7.63 -7.34
CA ILE A 70 -17.39 6.89 -7.95
C ILE A 70 -17.50 7.18 -9.45
N ARG A 71 -17.44 8.45 -9.85
CA ARG A 71 -17.49 8.81 -11.27
C ARG A 71 -16.34 8.18 -12.05
N MET A 72 -15.12 8.23 -11.51
CA MET A 72 -13.94 7.64 -12.15
C MET A 72 -14.08 6.13 -12.30
N LEU A 73 -14.54 5.41 -11.27
CA LEU A 73 -14.80 3.97 -11.35
C LEU A 73 -15.80 3.62 -12.44
N LYS A 74 -16.87 4.41 -12.60
CA LYS A 74 -17.89 4.22 -13.63
C LYS A 74 -17.36 4.46 -15.05
N THR A 75 -16.32 5.26 -15.24
CA THR A 75 -15.70 5.46 -16.57
C THR A 75 -14.83 4.28 -17.02
N GLY A 76 -14.61 3.32 -16.13
CA GLY A 76 -13.71 2.20 -16.33
C GLY A 76 -12.26 2.58 -15.98
N VAL A 77 -11.67 1.85 -15.03
CA VAL A 77 -10.28 1.98 -14.59
C VAL A 77 -9.60 0.62 -14.67
N HIS A 78 -8.29 0.59 -14.83
CA HIS A 78 -7.54 -0.65 -15.00
C HIS A 78 -6.77 -1.04 -13.73
N ILE A 79 -6.22 -0.04 -13.03
CA ILE A 79 -5.47 -0.25 -11.79
C ILE A 79 -6.11 0.62 -10.70
N ILE A 80 -6.41 0.00 -9.56
CA ILE A 80 -6.86 0.69 -8.35
C ILE A 80 -5.71 0.69 -7.35
N VAL A 81 -5.34 1.87 -6.86
CA VAL A 81 -4.42 2.03 -5.70
C VAL A 81 -5.27 2.51 -4.54
N ALA A 82 -5.33 1.78 -3.42
CA ALA A 82 -6.33 2.03 -2.41
C ALA A 82 -5.82 1.97 -0.97
N THR A 83 -6.38 2.83 -0.12
CA THR A 83 -6.41 2.58 1.32
C THR A 83 -7.60 1.70 1.68
N PRO A 84 -7.45 0.71 2.60
CA PRO A 84 -8.48 -0.30 2.84
C PRO A 84 -9.85 0.27 3.18
N GLY A 85 -9.94 1.23 4.10
CA GLY A 85 -11.22 1.75 4.59
C GLY A 85 -12.10 2.39 3.49
N ARG A 86 -11.51 3.20 2.59
CA ARG A 86 -12.27 3.82 1.50
C ARG A 86 -12.66 2.79 0.43
N LEU A 87 -11.81 1.80 0.20
CA LEU A 87 -12.14 0.75 -0.78
C LEU A 87 -13.32 -0.09 -0.29
N ILE A 88 -13.38 -0.44 0.99
CA ILE A 88 -14.53 -1.13 1.61
C ILE A 88 -15.82 -0.34 1.41
N ASP A 89 -15.83 0.96 1.71
CA ASP A 89 -17.00 1.83 1.51
C ASP A 89 -17.49 1.79 0.04
N LEU A 90 -16.57 1.80 -0.93
CA LEU A 90 -16.94 1.70 -2.35
C LEU A 90 -17.39 0.31 -2.78
N ILE A 91 -16.89 -0.76 -2.16
CA ILE A 91 -17.36 -2.13 -2.37
C ILE A 91 -18.78 -2.29 -1.81
N GLU A 92 -19.05 -1.84 -0.58
CA GLU A 92 -20.36 -1.89 0.06
C GLU A 92 -21.42 -1.11 -0.73
N ARG A 93 -21.03 0.01 -1.32
CA ARG A 93 -21.86 0.78 -2.27
C ARG A 93 -22.02 0.12 -3.63
N LYS A 94 -21.42 -1.06 -3.84
CA LYS A 94 -21.45 -1.82 -5.12
C LYS A 94 -20.89 -1.02 -6.32
N VAL A 95 -19.98 -0.10 -6.07
CA VAL A 95 -19.34 0.75 -7.10
C VAL A 95 -17.98 0.20 -7.49
N ALA A 96 -17.16 -0.22 -6.53
CA ALA A 96 -15.91 -0.91 -6.81
C ALA A 96 -16.20 -2.40 -7.04
N LYS A 97 -16.01 -2.85 -8.28
CA LYS A 97 -16.13 -4.26 -8.69
C LYS A 97 -14.73 -4.85 -8.78
N LEU A 98 -14.50 -5.95 -8.09
CA LEU A 98 -13.18 -6.55 -7.97
C LEU A 98 -13.07 -7.91 -8.67
N GLU A 99 -14.12 -8.35 -9.33
CA GLU A 99 -14.26 -9.71 -9.90
C GLU A 99 -13.32 -9.95 -11.11
N THR A 100 -12.76 -8.89 -11.67
CA THR A 100 -11.85 -8.95 -12.83
C THR A 100 -10.37 -8.76 -12.45
N ILE A 101 -10.08 -8.63 -11.16
CA ILE A 101 -8.70 -8.43 -10.68
C ILE A 101 -7.94 -9.74 -10.77
N THR A 102 -6.80 -9.70 -11.45
CA THR A 102 -5.86 -10.82 -11.62
C THR A 102 -4.59 -10.65 -10.79
N ASP A 103 -4.29 -9.44 -10.37
CA ASP A 103 -3.08 -9.13 -9.62
C ASP A 103 -3.39 -8.25 -8.40
N VAL A 104 -2.91 -8.66 -7.23
CA VAL A 104 -3.02 -7.90 -5.98
C VAL A 104 -1.64 -7.63 -5.42
N VAL A 105 -1.40 -6.40 -5.01
CA VAL A 105 -0.21 -5.98 -4.27
C VAL A 105 -0.63 -5.42 -2.92
N MET A 106 0.03 -5.85 -1.85
CA MET A 106 -0.05 -5.24 -0.53
C MET A 106 1.30 -4.58 -0.23
N ASP A 107 1.35 -3.25 -0.26
CA ASP A 107 2.57 -2.51 0.08
C ASP A 107 2.49 -1.98 1.52
N GLU A 108 3.61 -2.03 2.23
CA GLU A 108 3.71 -1.73 3.67
C GLU A 108 2.66 -2.51 4.49
N ALA A 109 2.60 -3.83 4.25
CA ALA A 109 1.62 -4.71 4.88
C ALA A 109 1.69 -4.67 6.42
N ASP A 110 2.88 -4.57 7.00
CA ASP A 110 3.08 -4.41 8.45
C ASP A 110 2.44 -3.12 8.97
N GLU A 111 2.56 -2.02 8.25
CA GLU A 111 1.96 -0.75 8.66
C GLU A 111 0.42 -0.81 8.56
N MET A 112 -0.13 -1.44 7.53
CA MET A 112 -1.58 -1.67 7.44
C MET A 112 -2.12 -2.46 8.64
N LEU A 113 -1.38 -3.47 9.13
CA LEU A 113 -1.78 -4.23 10.31
C LEU A 113 -1.64 -3.40 11.59
N ASN A 114 -0.55 -2.64 11.75
CA ASN A 114 -0.34 -1.73 12.88
C ASN A 114 -1.48 -0.70 12.99
N MET A 115 -2.03 -0.25 11.86
CA MET A 115 -3.18 0.64 11.79
C MET A 115 -4.53 -0.06 12.00
N GLY A 116 -4.56 -1.37 12.22
CA GLY A 116 -5.78 -2.15 12.49
C GLY A 116 -6.60 -2.50 11.25
N PHE A 117 -6.02 -2.49 10.05
CA PHE A 117 -6.72 -2.81 8.80
C PHE A 117 -6.87 -4.31 8.51
N THR A 118 -6.57 -5.19 9.47
CA THR A 118 -6.64 -6.66 9.30
C THR A 118 -7.99 -7.11 8.75
N ASP A 119 -9.09 -6.68 9.38
CA ASP A 119 -10.45 -7.07 8.97
C ASP A 119 -10.80 -6.50 7.59
N SER A 120 -10.41 -5.26 7.33
CA SER A 120 -10.62 -4.61 6.03
C SER A 120 -9.87 -5.32 4.90
N ILE A 121 -8.63 -5.72 5.14
CA ILE A 121 -7.82 -6.48 4.18
C ILE A 121 -8.49 -7.83 3.89
N ASN A 122 -8.90 -8.57 4.92
CA ASN A 122 -9.59 -9.84 4.78
C ASN A 122 -10.87 -9.67 3.94
N ALA A 123 -11.72 -8.71 4.28
CA ALA A 123 -12.98 -8.45 3.57
C ALA A 123 -12.76 -8.06 2.10
N ILE A 124 -11.70 -7.31 1.77
CA ILE A 124 -11.34 -6.97 0.40
C ILE A 124 -10.87 -8.22 -0.36
N LEU A 125 -9.94 -8.99 0.22
CA LEU A 125 -9.34 -10.14 -0.45
C LEU A 125 -10.34 -11.28 -0.69
N GLU A 126 -11.40 -11.37 0.12
CA GLU A 126 -12.53 -12.29 -0.09
C GLU A 126 -13.41 -11.91 -1.29
N LYS A 127 -13.34 -10.66 -1.78
CA LYS A 127 -14.09 -10.18 -2.96
C LYS A 127 -13.28 -10.24 -4.25
N VAL A 128 -11.99 -10.47 -4.17
CA VAL A 128 -11.11 -10.64 -5.32
C VAL A 128 -11.07 -12.12 -5.70
N PRO A 129 -11.02 -12.48 -6.99
CA PRO A 129 -10.92 -13.88 -7.42
C PRO A 129 -9.80 -14.64 -6.70
N GLU A 130 -10.03 -15.91 -6.40
CA GLU A 130 -9.04 -16.76 -5.74
C GLU A 130 -7.84 -17.05 -6.66
N ASP A 131 -8.11 -17.28 -7.93
CA ASP A 131 -7.08 -17.45 -8.98
C ASP A 131 -6.52 -16.09 -9.37
N ARG A 132 -5.59 -15.61 -8.56
CA ARG A 132 -4.88 -14.34 -8.76
C ARG A 132 -3.42 -14.45 -8.37
N ASN A 133 -2.60 -13.59 -8.93
CA ASN A 133 -1.24 -13.36 -8.42
C ASN A 133 -1.29 -12.38 -7.25
N THR A 134 -0.65 -12.72 -6.14
CA THR A 134 -0.60 -11.86 -4.94
C THR A 134 0.84 -11.57 -4.55
N LEU A 135 1.19 -10.30 -4.42
CA LEU A 135 2.48 -9.82 -3.96
C LEU A 135 2.31 -9.10 -2.61
N MET A 136 3.21 -9.37 -1.69
CA MET A 136 3.23 -8.69 -0.39
C MET A 136 4.60 -8.08 -0.13
N PHE A 137 4.62 -6.79 0.16
CA PHE A 137 5.81 -6.04 0.56
C PHE A 137 5.65 -5.59 2.01
N SER A 138 6.67 -5.84 2.81
CA SER A 138 6.70 -5.47 4.23
C SER A 138 8.14 -5.17 4.66
N ALA A 139 8.32 -4.26 5.60
CA ALA A 139 9.62 -4.00 6.22
C ALA A 139 9.92 -5.05 7.29
N THR A 140 8.89 -5.55 7.97
CA THR A 140 9.00 -6.53 9.05
C THR A 140 8.27 -7.83 8.71
N MET A 141 8.63 -8.92 9.38
CA MET A 141 7.96 -10.23 9.26
C MET A 141 7.48 -10.68 10.63
N SER A 142 6.44 -10.03 11.13
CA SER A 142 5.76 -10.42 12.37
C SER A 142 4.98 -11.74 12.21
N PRO A 143 4.62 -12.43 13.30
CA PRO A 143 3.75 -13.61 13.23
C PRO A 143 2.40 -13.33 12.55
N GLU A 144 1.90 -12.11 12.65
CA GLU A 144 0.64 -11.69 12.04
C GLU A 144 0.79 -11.53 10.53
N ILE A 145 1.85 -10.86 10.06
CA ILE A 145 2.21 -10.79 8.64
C ILE A 145 2.38 -12.20 8.06
N SER A 146 3.08 -13.08 8.78
CA SER A 146 3.28 -14.46 8.34
C SER A 146 1.96 -15.24 8.20
N ARG A 147 0.97 -14.98 9.07
CA ARG A 147 -0.37 -15.57 8.96
C ARG A 147 -1.12 -15.10 7.72
N ILE A 148 -1.10 -13.78 7.45
CA ILE A 148 -1.73 -13.21 6.25
C ILE A 148 -1.05 -13.73 5.00
N ALA A 149 0.29 -13.76 4.98
CA ALA A 149 1.04 -14.32 3.87
C ALA A 149 0.62 -15.77 3.58
N LYS A 150 0.58 -16.63 4.60
CA LYS A 150 0.16 -18.03 4.46
C LYS A 150 -1.30 -18.20 4.01
N LYS A 151 -2.19 -17.27 4.38
CA LYS A 151 -3.61 -17.34 4.01
C LYS A 151 -3.85 -16.96 2.55
N TYR A 152 -3.13 -15.96 2.05
CA TYR A 152 -3.46 -15.32 0.76
C TYR A 152 -2.42 -15.48 -0.34
N LEU A 153 -1.20 -15.92 -0.01
CA LEU A 153 -0.17 -16.21 -0.99
C LEU A 153 -0.03 -17.73 -1.15
N HIS A 154 -0.31 -18.25 -2.33
CA HIS A 154 -0.11 -19.66 -2.68
C HIS A 154 1.31 -19.83 -3.24
N ASP A 155 2.05 -20.84 -2.77
CA ASP A 155 3.43 -21.14 -3.18
C ASP A 155 4.37 -19.93 -3.16
N ALA A 156 4.25 -19.10 -2.12
CA ALA A 156 4.95 -17.83 -2.02
C ALA A 156 6.46 -18.01 -2.00
N LYS A 157 7.14 -17.30 -2.91
CA LYS A 157 8.59 -17.16 -2.87
C LYS A 157 8.96 -15.97 -1.98
N GLU A 158 9.65 -16.24 -0.87
CA GLU A 158 10.14 -15.17 0.01
C GLU A 158 11.48 -14.63 -0.53
N ILE A 159 11.54 -13.30 -0.73
CA ILE A 159 12.75 -12.57 -1.11
C ILE A 159 13.05 -11.55 -0.02
N THR A 160 14.19 -11.71 0.66
CA THR A 160 14.65 -10.80 1.70
C THR A 160 15.78 -9.91 1.16
N ILE A 161 15.66 -8.59 1.33
CA ILE A 161 16.69 -7.61 1.01
C ILE A 161 17.21 -7.04 2.33
N GLY A 162 18.49 -7.22 2.62
CA GLY A 162 19.10 -6.92 3.92
C GLY A 162 18.86 -8.04 4.93
N THR A 163 19.10 -7.76 6.22
CA THR A 163 18.87 -8.71 7.32
C THR A 163 17.45 -8.55 7.84
N LYS A 164 16.77 -9.68 8.14
CA LYS A 164 15.39 -9.64 8.69
C LYS A 164 15.35 -8.79 9.97
N ASN A 165 14.43 -7.81 10.01
CA ASN A 165 14.20 -6.94 11.17
C ASN A 165 15.41 -6.08 11.61
N GLU A 166 16.39 -5.89 10.75
CA GLU A 166 17.49 -4.98 11.00
C GLU A 166 17.06 -3.54 10.63
N GLY A 167 17.24 -2.58 11.56
CA GLY A 167 17.06 -1.15 11.29
C GLY A 167 18.05 -0.67 10.21
N SER A 168 17.79 0.49 9.62
CA SER A 168 18.73 1.09 8.67
C SER A 168 20.10 1.28 9.31
N LYS A 169 21.16 0.74 8.70
CA LYS A 169 22.54 0.89 9.17
C LYS A 169 23.01 2.37 9.21
N ASN A 170 22.32 3.22 8.47
CA ASN A 170 22.62 4.65 8.38
C ASN A 170 21.81 5.50 9.37
N VAL A 171 20.99 4.87 10.22
CA VAL A 171 20.21 5.56 11.25
C VAL A 171 20.83 5.30 12.62
N ASN A 172 21.21 6.37 13.33
CA ASN A 172 21.66 6.29 14.71
C ASN A 172 20.44 6.32 15.63
N HIS A 173 20.17 5.20 16.30
CA HIS A 173 19.04 5.08 17.22
C HIS A 173 19.48 5.48 18.65
N ILE A 174 18.89 6.56 19.17
CA ILE A 174 19.12 7.02 20.54
C ILE A 174 17.80 6.91 21.31
N ALA A 175 17.81 6.14 22.41
CA ALA A 175 16.65 5.99 23.26
C ALA A 175 16.79 6.87 24.52
N TYR A 176 15.77 7.68 24.80
CA TYR A 176 15.68 8.47 26.03
C TYR A 176 14.57 7.89 26.90
N LEU A 177 14.94 7.38 28.07
CA LEU A 177 13.98 6.87 29.05
C LEU A 177 13.43 8.05 29.87
N VAL A 178 12.14 8.33 29.71
CA VAL A 178 11.47 9.45 30.38
C VAL A 178 10.08 9.03 30.90
N HIS A 179 9.57 9.70 31.95
CA HIS A 179 8.20 9.50 32.38
C HIS A 179 7.22 9.99 31.29
N ALA A 180 6.05 9.35 31.21
CA ALA A 180 5.04 9.67 30.20
C ALA A 180 4.65 11.17 30.21
N LYS A 181 4.53 11.78 31.39
CA LYS A 181 4.22 13.20 31.56
C LYS A 181 5.30 14.15 31.05
N ASP A 182 6.54 13.68 30.94
CA ASP A 182 7.72 14.51 30.59
C ASP A 182 8.12 14.34 29.10
N LYS A 183 7.40 13.50 28.33
CA LYS A 183 7.72 13.23 26.92
C LYS A 183 7.83 14.49 26.07
N TYR A 184 6.86 15.42 26.21
CA TYR A 184 6.87 16.66 25.43
C TYR A 184 8.06 17.55 25.81
N ALA A 185 8.34 17.71 27.10
CA ALA A 185 9.47 18.50 27.57
C ALA A 185 10.82 17.91 27.13
N ALA A 186 10.95 16.58 27.15
CA ALA A 186 12.13 15.89 26.64
C ALA A 186 12.30 16.08 25.13
N LEU A 187 11.24 15.91 24.35
CA LEU A 187 11.26 16.13 22.89
C LEU A 187 11.66 17.56 22.54
N LYS A 188 11.08 18.56 23.25
CA LYS A 188 11.44 19.97 23.06
C LYS A 188 12.93 20.21 23.31
N ARG A 189 13.48 19.68 24.42
CA ARG A 189 14.91 19.83 24.75
C ARG A 189 15.81 19.17 23.70
N ILE A 190 15.41 18.02 23.17
CA ILE A 190 16.16 17.34 22.10
C ILE A 190 16.16 18.20 20.83
N ALA A 191 15.00 18.74 20.45
CA ALA A 191 14.89 19.62 19.29
C ALA A 191 15.70 20.91 19.45
N ASP A 192 15.66 21.52 20.64
CA ASP A 192 16.45 22.72 20.96
C ASP A 192 17.96 22.45 20.94
N TYR A 193 18.37 21.25 21.37
CA TYR A 193 19.80 20.85 21.41
C TYR A 193 20.35 20.49 20.00
N TYR A 194 19.50 19.94 19.11
CA TYR A 194 19.87 19.59 17.74
C TYR A 194 19.13 20.48 16.74
N PRO A 195 19.56 21.74 16.52
CA PRO A 195 18.81 22.69 15.68
C PRO A 195 18.75 22.31 14.20
N GLN A 196 19.46 21.26 13.78
CA GLN A 196 19.44 20.73 12.39
C GLN A 196 18.53 19.51 12.22
N ILE A 197 17.70 19.18 13.22
CA ILE A 197 16.72 18.11 13.09
C ILE A 197 15.60 18.57 12.13
N TYR A 198 15.37 17.77 11.09
CA TYR A 198 14.18 17.85 10.26
C TYR A 198 13.16 16.85 10.79
N GLY A 199 12.00 17.31 11.22
CA GLY A 199 10.91 16.51 11.77
C GLY A 199 9.56 17.03 11.30
#